data_badadad2e012731cb2d886263adf7d20
#
_entry.id   badadad2e012731cb2d886263adf7d20
#
_cell.length_a   1.000
_cell.length_b   1.000
_cell.length_c   1.000
_cell.angle_alpha   90.00
_cell.angle_beta   90.00
_cell.angle_gamma   90.00
#
_symmetry.space_group_name_H-M   'P 1'
#
loop_
_entity.id
_entity.type
_entity.pdbx_description
1 polymer ?
#
loop_
_entity_poly.entity_id
_entity_poly.type
_entity_poly.pdbx_seq_one_letter_code
_entity_poly.pdbx_strand_id
1 'polypeptide(L)'
;MVKALAPRIAAVVVGGVLLHLAFPPRTVWWTAIVAFALLWWALSGVRVRRAAWLGAVFGFAFYLAHLMWIQDFLGRDYGPFPWVGLSLVMAGFPALGGALVALAARLPAAPVWGALAFAAQEWLQSRFPLNGFPWGRVAFGQVEGPFLPLAAIGGAPLVSVAVVAAGFCVAAFLQRPRRVVGLVPVVAIVLVLLAVPTPPVDAQDGTRTVAVVQGNAPDIGLGLFSAGRTLRANSLAETSVLADRVRSGAVARPDLVVWPESSLSTDGVDPAVDRAVDALGVPFLIGANYEAGATDTENAVVVWNPGTGAGERYAKQELVPFGERIPLRAVTQYLTPFVALADFTPGTAPGVLPVAGTRVATAICYETAYDHVLRDGVADGGSLLVIPTNNAWYGRGEMTWQHLAMSRLRAVEHGRAAVVAALSGASAVIRPDGSVVARTGLYTADTLVEQVPLRTELTFATRWGAWFEHGLALAGLLAAAAGYLLRRRELSRTSTGA
;
A
#
# COMPACT_ATOMS: atom_id res chain seq x y z
N MET A 1 34.40 -23.93 -2.80
CA MET A 1 33.44 -22.94 -3.37
C MET A 1 32.03 -23.05 -2.75
N VAL A 2 31.47 -24.23 -2.53
CA VAL A 2 30.15 -24.45 -1.93
C VAL A 2 30.10 -24.00 -0.46
N LYS A 3 31.14 -24.29 0.35
CA LYS A 3 31.18 -23.89 1.78
C LYS A 3 31.10 -22.37 2.05
N ALA A 4 31.49 -21.52 1.09
CA ALA A 4 31.40 -20.04 1.23
C ALA A 4 30.03 -19.47 0.81
N LEU A 5 29.16 -20.26 0.17
CA LEU A 5 27.84 -19.83 -0.30
C LEU A 5 26.73 -20.07 0.73
N ALA A 6 26.82 -21.15 1.50
CA ALA A 6 25.85 -21.55 2.52
C ALA A 6 25.53 -20.43 3.53
N PRO A 7 26.52 -19.74 4.16
CA PRO A 7 26.22 -18.67 5.10
C PRO A 7 25.54 -17.46 4.43
N ARG A 8 25.83 -17.20 3.14
CA ARG A 8 25.15 -16.12 2.39
C ARG A 8 23.70 -16.45 2.09
N ILE A 9 23.42 -17.72 1.74
CA ILE A 9 22.04 -18.20 1.56
C ILE A 9 21.28 -18.08 2.87
N ALA A 10 21.85 -18.57 3.98
CA ALA A 10 21.22 -18.44 5.30
C ALA A 10 20.92 -16.97 5.65
N ALA A 11 21.88 -16.07 5.40
CA ALA A 11 21.71 -14.64 5.67
C ALA A 11 20.58 -14.02 4.86
N VAL A 12 20.43 -14.33 3.55
CA VAL A 12 19.35 -13.75 2.74
C VAL A 12 17.99 -14.36 3.07
N VAL A 13 17.93 -15.64 3.45
CA VAL A 13 16.68 -16.28 3.92
C VAL A 13 16.23 -15.62 5.24
N VAL A 14 17.14 -15.53 6.22
CA VAL A 14 16.86 -14.84 7.50
C VAL A 14 16.50 -13.38 7.25
N GLY A 15 17.22 -12.70 6.35
CA GLY A 15 16.93 -11.32 5.97
C GLY A 15 15.52 -11.15 5.40
N GLY A 16 15.07 -12.05 4.51
CA GLY A 16 13.72 -12.01 3.96
C GLY A 16 12.64 -12.16 5.05
N VAL A 17 12.83 -13.10 5.96
CA VAL A 17 11.92 -13.30 7.10
C VAL A 17 11.94 -12.09 8.05
N LEU A 18 13.12 -11.54 8.34
CA LEU A 18 13.24 -10.33 9.18
C LEU A 18 12.56 -9.12 8.53
N LEU A 19 12.62 -8.98 7.22
CA LEU A 19 11.89 -7.92 6.53
C LEU A 19 10.39 -8.06 6.73
N HIS A 20 9.84 -9.27 6.65
CA HIS A 20 8.42 -9.52 6.93
C HIS A 20 8.03 -9.12 8.37
N LEU A 21 8.88 -9.34 9.37
CA LEU A 21 8.59 -8.97 10.75
C LEU A 21 8.46 -7.44 10.97
N ALA A 22 8.98 -6.63 10.05
CA ALA A 22 8.78 -5.19 10.09
C ALA A 22 7.34 -4.75 9.77
N PHE A 23 6.58 -5.59 9.08
CA PHE A 23 5.20 -5.28 8.69
C PHE A 23 4.19 -5.65 9.76
N PRO A 24 3.01 -4.97 9.78
CA PRO A 24 1.90 -5.37 10.63
C PRO A 24 1.47 -6.82 10.38
N PRO A 25 0.96 -7.46 11.43
CA PRO A 25 0.63 -6.94 12.76
C PRO A 25 1.82 -6.82 13.73
N ARG A 26 3.04 -7.25 13.33
CA ARG A 26 4.21 -7.31 14.26
C ARG A 26 4.87 -5.94 14.44
N THR A 27 5.02 -5.16 13.38
CA THR A 27 5.57 -3.78 13.36
C THR A 27 6.97 -3.62 14.02
N VAL A 28 7.79 -4.65 13.97
CA VAL A 28 9.17 -4.60 14.48
C VAL A 28 10.05 -3.89 13.44
N TRP A 29 9.80 -2.60 13.22
CA TRP A 29 10.31 -1.78 12.10
C TRP A 29 11.83 -1.88 11.88
N TRP A 30 12.63 -1.98 12.96
CA TRP A 30 14.10 -2.04 12.89
C TRP A 30 14.63 -3.36 12.29
N THR A 31 13.82 -4.43 12.23
CA THR A 31 14.22 -5.68 11.58
C THR A 31 14.44 -5.51 10.09
N ALA A 32 13.81 -4.52 9.45
CA ALA A 32 14.09 -4.16 8.07
C ALA A 32 15.53 -3.68 7.87
N ILE A 33 16.07 -2.90 8.81
CA ILE A 33 17.47 -2.45 8.76
C ILE A 33 18.41 -3.65 8.82
N VAL A 34 18.15 -4.60 9.73
CA VAL A 34 18.95 -5.83 9.86
C VAL A 34 18.82 -6.69 8.58
N ALA A 35 17.61 -6.81 8.03
CA ALA A 35 17.36 -7.54 6.80
C ALA A 35 18.21 -7.00 5.63
N PHE A 36 18.24 -5.70 5.45
CA PHE A 36 19.05 -5.07 4.40
C PHE A 36 20.55 -5.09 4.72
N ALA A 37 20.94 -5.06 6.00
CA ALA A 37 22.32 -5.28 6.38
C ALA A 37 22.82 -6.69 6.00
N LEU A 38 22.01 -7.70 6.25
CA LEU A 38 22.30 -9.09 5.84
C LEU A 38 22.34 -9.23 4.31
N LEU A 39 21.41 -8.59 3.60
CA LEU A 39 21.39 -8.59 2.14
C LEU A 39 22.69 -7.97 1.59
N TRP A 40 23.06 -6.75 2.07
CA TRP A 40 24.31 -6.10 1.65
C TRP A 40 25.54 -6.99 1.88
N TRP A 41 25.63 -7.57 3.07
CA TRP A 41 26.72 -8.48 3.39
C TRP A 41 26.79 -9.67 2.42
N ALA A 42 25.64 -10.26 2.12
CA ALA A 42 25.55 -11.40 1.21
C ALA A 42 25.89 -11.04 -0.25
N LEU A 43 25.56 -9.83 -0.69
CA LEU A 43 25.84 -9.33 -2.05
C LEU A 43 27.30 -8.83 -2.20
N SER A 44 28.02 -8.55 -1.10
CA SER A 44 29.35 -7.97 -1.14
C SER A 44 30.36 -8.89 -1.84
N GLY A 45 31.00 -8.36 -2.91
CA GLY A 45 32.08 -9.06 -3.64
C GLY A 45 31.63 -10.23 -4.51
N VAL A 46 30.32 -10.44 -4.71
CA VAL A 46 29.84 -11.51 -5.60
C VAL A 46 29.62 -11.01 -7.04
N ARG A 47 29.60 -11.94 -8.00
CA ARG A 47 29.28 -11.63 -9.40
C ARG A 47 27.79 -11.29 -9.53
N VAL A 48 27.43 -10.42 -10.51
CA VAL A 48 26.07 -9.95 -10.76
C VAL A 48 25.03 -11.08 -10.83
N ARG A 49 25.31 -12.16 -11.58
CA ARG A 49 24.40 -13.32 -11.66
C ARG A 49 24.14 -13.98 -10.31
N ARG A 50 25.16 -14.06 -9.45
CA ARG A 50 25.01 -14.60 -8.09
C ARG A 50 24.27 -13.63 -7.18
N ALA A 51 24.48 -12.33 -7.36
CA ALA A 51 23.76 -11.29 -6.63
C ALA A 51 22.27 -11.32 -6.99
N ALA A 52 21.92 -11.47 -8.27
CA ALA A 52 20.54 -11.66 -8.70
C ALA A 52 19.90 -12.88 -8.04
N TRP A 53 20.59 -14.03 -8.03
CA TRP A 53 20.08 -15.22 -7.40
C TRP A 53 19.89 -15.07 -5.88
N LEU A 54 20.85 -14.45 -5.17
CA LEU A 54 20.71 -14.17 -3.73
C LEU A 54 19.56 -13.18 -3.47
N GLY A 55 19.37 -12.19 -4.33
CA GLY A 55 18.21 -11.29 -4.29
C GLY A 55 16.89 -12.04 -4.51
N ALA A 56 16.85 -13.00 -5.44
CA ALA A 56 15.68 -13.85 -5.63
C ALA A 56 15.35 -14.68 -4.37
N VAL A 57 16.37 -15.29 -3.74
CA VAL A 57 16.17 -16.06 -2.50
C VAL A 57 15.70 -15.18 -1.35
N PHE A 58 16.26 -13.98 -1.21
CA PHE A 58 15.79 -12.96 -0.24
C PHE A 58 14.32 -12.60 -0.47
N GLY A 59 13.98 -12.26 -1.72
CA GLY A 59 12.63 -11.88 -2.12
C GLY A 59 11.65 -13.03 -1.93
N PHE A 60 12.02 -14.25 -2.30
CA PHE A 60 11.15 -15.41 -2.13
C PHE A 60 10.87 -15.69 -0.65
N ALA A 61 11.89 -15.65 0.22
CA ALA A 61 11.70 -15.82 1.66
C ALA A 61 10.81 -14.72 2.26
N PHE A 62 10.94 -13.47 1.79
CA PHE A 62 10.09 -12.36 2.19
C PHE A 62 8.66 -12.55 1.71
N TYR A 63 8.43 -12.72 0.41
CA TYR A 63 7.08 -12.79 -0.15
C TYR A 63 6.34 -14.06 0.25
N LEU A 64 7.03 -15.18 0.45
CA LEU A 64 6.40 -16.40 0.95
C LEU A 64 5.78 -16.18 2.34
N ALA A 65 6.45 -15.43 3.22
CA ALA A 65 5.90 -15.06 4.52
C ALA A 65 4.86 -13.92 4.42
N HIS A 66 5.14 -12.90 3.60
CA HIS A 66 4.35 -11.67 3.53
C HIS A 66 3.00 -11.83 2.81
N LEU A 67 2.91 -12.76 1.86
CA LEU A 67 1.72 -13.05 1.07
C LEU A 67 0.96 -14.30 1.56
N MET A 68 1.20 -14.76 2.80
CA MET A 68 0.50 -15.92 3.38
C MET A 68 -1.03 -15.75 3.33
N TRP A 69 -1.52 -14.52 3.39
CA TRP A 69 -2.95 -14.23 3.28
C TRP A 69 -3.58 -14.67 1.94
N ILE A 70 -2.78 -14.84 0.87
CA ILE A 70 -3.25 -15.47 -0.38
C ILE A 70 -3.61 -16.93 -0.15
N GLN A 71 -2.82 -17.64 0.68
CA GLN A 71 -3.13 -19.01 1.08
C GLN A 71 -4.41 -19.07 1.92
N ASP A 72 -4.61 -18.11 2.82
CA ASP A 72 -5.82 -18.02 3.63
C ASP A 72 -7.06 -17.79 2.75
N PHE A 73 -6.92 -16.98 1.70
CA PHE A 73 -8.00 -16.63 0.77
C PHE A 73 -8.29 -17.73 -0.25
N LEU A 74 -7.29 -18.21 -0.99
CA LEU A 74 -7.45 -19.11 -2.13
C LEU A 74 -7.08 -20.56 -1.83
N GLY A 75 -6.42 -20.82 -0.70
CA GLY A 75 -5.84 -22.13 -0.43
C GLY A 75 -6.86 -23.25 -0.26
N ARG A 76 -8.10 -22.93 0.13
CA ARG A 76 -9.19 -23.93 0.23
C ARG A 76 -9.55 -24.52 -1.12
N ASP A 77 -9.51 -23.70 -2.18
CA ASP A 77 -9.97 -24.07 -3.52
C ASP A 77 -8.82 -24.46 -4.47
N TYR A 78 -7.64 -23.85 -4.27
CA TYR A 78 -6.48 -23.97 -5.19
C TYR A 78 -5.22 -24.51 -4.54
N GLY A 79 -5.24 -24.88 -3.26
CA GLY A 79 -4.04 -25.29 -2.54
C GLY A 79 -2.99 -24.17 -2.45
N PRO A 80 -1.68 -24.51 -2.36
CA PRO A 80 -0.62 -23.50 -2.19
C PRO A 80 -0.19 -22.80 -3.50
N PHE A 81 -0.71 -23.21 -4.65
CA PHE A 81 -0.20 -22.78 -5.95
C PHE A 81 -0.29 -21.27 -6.20
N PRO A 82 -1.42 -20.55 -5.92
CA PRO A 82 -1.50 -19.11 -6.11
C PRO A 82 -0.51 -18.35 -5.23
N TRP A 83 -0.41 -18.72 -3.97
CA TRP A 83 0.48 -18.12 -3.00
C TRP A 83 1.96 -18.31 -3.35
N VAL A 84 2.40 -19.55 -3.60
CA VAL A 84 3.77 -19.85 -3.98
C VAL A 84 4.12 -19.27 -5.34
N GLY A 85 3.19 -19.36 -6.30
CA GLY A 85 3.38 -18.82 -7.65
C GLY A 85 3.56 -17.31 -7.65
N LEU A 86 2.69 -16.55 -6.95
CA LEU A 86 2.84 -15.11 -6.81
C LEU A 86 4.14 -14.75 -6.08
N SER A 87 4.50 -15.48 -5.00
CA SER A 87 5.75 -15.25 -4.27
C SER A 87 6.99 -15.44 -5.15
N LEU A 88 6.97 -16.42 -6.06
CA LEU A 88 8.05 -16.64 -7.03
C LEU A 88 8.14 -15.51 -8.06
N VAL A 89 7.00 -15.05 -8.60
CA VAL A 89 6.96 -13.91 -9.53
C VAL A 89 7.52 -12.67 -8.84
N MET A 90 7.06 -12.37 -7.63
CA MET A 90 7.50 -11.21 -6.86
C MET A 90 8.98 -11.28 -6.47
N ALA A 91 9.54 -12.46 -6.27
CA ALA A 91 10.98 -12.65 -6.03
C ALA A 91 11.86 -12.18 -7.20
N GLY A 92 11.31 -12.06 -8.39
CA GLY A 92 12.00 -11.53 -9.57
C GLY A 92 12.43 -10.06 -9.39
N PHE A 93 11.69 -9.26 -8.65
CA PHE A 93 12.04 -7.86 -8.39
C PHE A 93 13.25 -7.73 -7.47
N PRO A 94 13.34 -8.35 -6.28
CA PRO A 94 14.57 -8.38 -5.51
C PRO A 94 15.74 -9.07 -6.22
N ALA A 95 15.49 -10.00 -7.15
CA ALA A 95 16.55 -10.54 -8.01
C ALA A 95 17.16 -9.45 -8.89
N LEU A 96 16.33 -8.63 -9.54
CA LEU A 96 16.78 -7.46 -10.30
C LEU A 96 17.49 -6.46 -9.36
N GLY A 97 16.91 -6.18 -8.20
CA GLY A 97 17.50 -5.32 -7.17
C GLY A 97 18.92 -5.77 -6.79
N GLY A 98 19.11 -7.08 -6.51
CA GLY A 98 20.41 -7.64 -6.20
C GLY A 98 21.42 -7.49 -7.33
N ALA A 99 20.99 -7.65 -8.59
CA ALA A 99 21.85 -7.42 -9.77
C ALA A 99 22.27 -5.95 -9.87
N LEU A 100 21.35 -5.02 -9.74
CA LEU A 100 21.61 -3.57 -9.82
C LEU A 100 22.53 -3.10 -8.68
N VAL A 101 22.28 -3.57 -7.45
CA VAL A 101 23.15 -3.32 -6.26
C VAL A 101 24.58 -3.79 -6.52
N ALA A 102 24.76 -5.00 -7.06
CA ALA A 102 26.10 -5.53 -7.34
C ALA A 102 26.84 -4.73 -8.44
N LEU A 103 26.13 -4.10 -9.36
CA LEU A 103 26.71 -3.18 -10.33
C LEU A 103 27.10 -1.86 -9.67
N ALA A 104 26.20 -1.24 -8.91
CA ALA A 104 26.43 0.04 -8.22
C ALA A 104 27.50 -0.06 -7.12
N ALA A 105 27.78 -1.25 -6.59
CA ALA A 105 28.76 -1.48 -5.51
C ALA A 105 30.21 -1.09 -5.84
N ARG A 106 30.51 -0.72 -7.09
CA ARG A 106 31.83 -0.24 -7.53
C ARG A 106 32.02 1.27 -7.39
N LEU A 107 30.94 2.00 -7.16
CA LEU A 107 30.97 3.45 -7.01
C LEU A 107 31.46 3.87 -5.60
N PRO A 108 32.05 5.05 -5.43
CA PRO A 108 32.23 5.65 -4.11
C PRO A 108 30.87 5.82 -3.44
N ALA A 109 30.82 5.70 -2.12
CA ALA A 109 29.56 5.67 -1.37
C ALA A 109 28.56 4.57 -1.82
N ALA A 110 29.08 3.42 -2.23
CA ALA A 110 28.36 2.27 -2.75
C ALA A 110 27.08 1.89 -2.01
N PRO A 111 26.98 1.95 -0.65
CA PRO A 111 25.75 1.64 0.06
C PRO A 111 24.57 2.56 -0.34
N VAL A 112 24.83 3.85 -0.55
CA VAL A 112 23.81 4.83 -0.95
C VAL A 112 23.35 4.56 -2.38
N TRP A 113 24.29 4.40 -3.31
CA TRP A 113 23.97 4.05 -4.70
C TRP A 113 23.29 2.69 -4.81
N GLY A 114 23.69 1.74 -3.95
CA GLY A 114 23.03 0.44 -3.84
C GLY A 114 21.59 0.55 -3.38
N ALA A 115 21.28 1.43 -2.43
CA ALA A 115 19.92 1.65 -1.96
C ALA A 115 19.03 2.26 -3.06
N LEU A 116 19.54 3.25 -3.81
CA LEU A 116 18.84 3.82 -4.97
C LEU A 116 18.64 2.76 -6.06
N ALA A 117 19.65 1.93 -6.33
CA ALA A 117 19.54 0.84 -7.28
C ALA A 117 18.51 -0.23 -6.85
N PHE A 118 18.40 -0.48 -5.54
CA PHE A 118 17.34 -1.36 -5.01
C PHE A 118 15.95 -0.72 -5.15
N ALA A 119 15.82 0.58 -4.89
CA ALA A 119 14.53 1.28 -5.05
C ALA A 119 14.04 1.31 -6.50
N ALA A 120 14.93 1.26 -7.49
CA ALA A 120 14.53 1.17 -8.89
C ALA A 120 13.71 -0.11 -9.21
N GLN A 121 13.94 -1.23 -8.49
CA GLN A 121 13.11 -2.41 -8.64
C GLN A 121 11.71 -2.23 -8.02
N GLU A 122 11.56 -1.49 -6.88
CA GLU A 122 10.24 -1.16 -6.33
C GLU A 122 9.44 -0.26 -7.28
N TRP A 123 10.12 0.67 -7.95
CA TRP A 123 9.52 1.50 -8.98
C TRP A 123 8.96 0.66 -10.14
N LEU A 124 9.72 -0.35 -10.60
CA LEU A 124 9.27 -1.28 -11.63
C LEU A 124 8.12 -2.17 -11.14
N GLN A 125 8.24 -2.70 -9.92
CA GLN A 125 7.22 -3.52 -9.28
C GLN A 125 5.86 -2.82 -9.19
N SER A 126 5.86 -1.51 -8.98
CA SER A 126 4.65 -0.69 -8.85
C SER A 126 3.97 -0.38 -10.19
N ARG A 127 4.54 -0.81 -11.33
CA ARG A 127 4.06 -0.47 -12.68
C ARG A 127 3.98 -1.66 -13.63
N PHE A 128 4.73 -2.70 -13.37
CA PHE A 128 4.86 -3.84 -14.29
C PHE A 128 4.94 -5.17 -13.54
N PRO A 129 4.37 -6.26 -14.08
CA PRO A 129 3.36 -6.31 -15.16
C PRO A 129 1.96 -5.91 -14.64
N LEU A 130 0.97 -5.79 -15.52
CA LEU A 130 -0.45 -5.62 -15.19
C LEU A 130 -0.74 -4.44 -14.26
N ASN A 131 -0.16 -3.28 -14.54
CA ASN A 131 -0.14 -2.06 -13.73
C ASN A 131 0.67 -2.19 -12.43
N GLY A 132 1.38 -3.30 -12.25
CA GLY A 132 2.21 -3.56 -11.08
C GLY A 132 1.47 -4.20 -9.91
N PHE A 133 2.27 -4.58 -8.92
CA PHE A 133 1.79 -5.08 -7.62
C PHE A 133 2.62 -4.45 -6.51
N PRO A 134 2.28 -3.21 -6.07
CA PRO A 134 3.08 -2.45 -5.09
C PRO A 134 2.95 -2.96 -3.65
N TRP A 135 2.43 -4.16 -3.45
CA TRP A 135 2.30 -4.81 -2.16
C TRP A 135 3.67 -5.25 -1.62
N GLY A 136 3.92 -5.01 -0.33
CA GLY A 136 5.20 -5.37 0.30
C GLY A 136 6.33 -4.38 0.04
N ARG A 137 6.07 -3.13 -0.41
CA ARG A 137 7.08 -2.06 -0.44
C ARG A 137 7.62 -1.81 0.96
N VAL A 138 8.91 -1.62 1.09
CA VAL A 138 9.62 -1.48 2.39
C VAL A 138 9.00 -0.40 3.27
N ALA A 139 8.52 0.69 2.67
CA ALA A 139 7.91 1.81 3.36
C ALA A 139 6.71 1.41 4.24
N PHE A 140 5.90 0.46 3.79
CA PHE A 140 4.69 0.05 4.52
C PHE A 140 4.99 -0.72 5.83
N GLY A 141 6.21 -1.22 5.99
CA GLY A 141 6.73 -1.78 7.24
C GLY A 141 7.28 -0.75 8.23
N GLN A 142 7.14 0.57 7.95
CA GLN A 142 7.77 1.63 8.74
C GLN A 142 6.76 2.51 9.50
N VAL A 143 5.50 2.13 9.57
CA VAL A 143 4.43 2.96 10.15
C VAL A 143 4.55 3.17 11.67
N GLU A 144 5.35 2.36 12.35
CA GLU A 144 5.74 2.55 13.76
C GLU A 144 7.21 2.96 13.89
N GLY A 145 7.89 3.19 12.78
CA GLY A 145 9.32 3.52 12.76
C GLY A 145 9.60 5.02 12.58
N PRO A 146 10.82 5.45 12.87
CA PRO A 146 11.23 6.85 12.75
C PRO A 146 11.32 7.34 11.30
N PHE A 147 11.20 6.44 10.32
CA PHE A 147 11.27 6.78 8.89
C PHE A 147 9.94 7.29 8.32
N LEU A 148 8.82 7.08 9.03
CA LEU A 148 7.49 7.44 8.55
C LEU A 148 7.35 8.92 8.15
N PRO A 149 7.89 9.92 8.89
CA PRO A 149 7.78 11.33 8.51
C PRO A 149 8.36 11.66 7.13
N LEU A 150 9.33 10.88 6.64
CA LEU A 150 9.89 11.05 5.29
C LEU A 150 8.85 10.87 4.18
N ALA A 151 7.73 10.20 4.49
CA ALA A 151 6.63 10.05 3.54
C ALA A 151 6.05 11.41 3.10
N ALA A 152 5.99 12.41 4.00
CA ALA A 152 5.52 13.76 3.65
C ALA A 152 6.47 14.52 2.69
N ILE A 153 7.73 14.07 2.58
CA ILE A 153 8.75 14.69 1.70
C ILE A 153 8.79 13.98 0.36
N GLY A 154 8.98 12.67 0.33
CA GLY A 154 9.22 11.93 -0.92
C GLY A 154 8.40 10.66 -1.08
N GLY A 155 7.28 10.57 -0.34
CA GLY A 155 6.38 9.44 -0.40
C GLY A 155 7.00 8.12 0.08
N ALA A 156 6.30 7.04 -0.20
CA ALA A 156 6.80 5.69 0.06
C ALA A 156 8.21 5.43 -0.54
N PRO A 157 8.57 5.93 -1.75
CA PRO A 157 9.89 5.71 -2.32
C PRO A 157 11.04 6.22 -1.46
N LEU A 158 10.91 7.42 -0.87
CA LEU A 158 11.96 7.98 -0.02
C LEU A 158 12.12 7.18 1.28
N VAL A 159 11.02 6.76 1.89
CA VAL A 159 11.04 5.90 3.08
C VAL A 159 11.78 4.59 2.77
N SER A 160 11.44 3.93 1.67
CA SER A 160 12.12 2.70 1.21
C SER A 160 13.62 2.90 1.03
N VAL A 161 14.03 3.96 0.29
CA VAL A 161 15.44 4.29 0.08
C VAL A 161 16.17 4.51 1.40
N ALA A 162 15.58 5.26 2.33
CA ALA A 162 16.22 5.57 3.62
C ALA A 162 16.45 4.31 4.47
N VAL A 163 15.48 3.42 4.54
CA VAL A 163 15.59 2.14 5.28
C VAL A 163 16.65 1.23 4.66
N VAL A 164 16.62 1.06 3.34
CA VAL A 164 17.61 0.24 2.62
C VAL A 164 19.01 0.82 2.77
N ALA A 165 19.16 2.15 2.65
CA ALA A 165 20.43 2.85 2.85
C ALA A 165 20.95 2.67 4.27
N ALA A 166 20.09 2.78 5.29
CA ALA A 166 20.46 2.55 6.68
C ALA A 166 21.05 1.14 6.87
N GLY A 167 20.35 0.11 6.40
CA GLY A 167 20.83 -1.27 6.48
C GLY A 167 22.15 -1.50 5.74
N PHE A 168 22.26 -1.01 4.51
CA PHE A 168 23.47 -1.14 3.69
C PHE A 168 24.67 -0.40 4.30
N CYS A 169 24.47 0.82 4.82
CA CYS A 169 25.51 1.60 5.45
C CYS A 169 25.99 0.95 6.76
N VAL A 170 25.08 0.43 7.59
CA VAL A 170 25.43 -0.33 8.81
C VAL A 170 26.30 -1.51 8.46
N ALA A 171 25.92 -2.33 7.49
CA ALA A 171 26.71 -3.49 7.09
C ALA A 171 28.08 -3.10 6.49
N ALA A 172 28.12 -2.06 5.66
CA ALA A 172 29.38 -1.58 5.08
C ALA A 172 30.35 -1.04 6.14
N PHE A 173 29.83 -0.35 7.17
CA PHE A 173 30.62 0.08 8.32
C PHE A 173 31.17 -1.10 9.12
N LEU A 174 30.35 -2.10 9.45
CA LEU A 174 30.76 -3.29 10.19
C LEU A 174 31.84 -4.10 9.42
N GLN A 175 31.77 -4.12 8.09
CA GLN A 175 32.80 -4.79 7.27
C GLN A 175 34.14 -4.06 7.25
N ARG A 176 34.15 -2.73 7.47
CA ARG A 176 35.36 -1.86 7.41
C ARG A 176 35.36 -0.76 8.48
N PRO A 177 35.38 -1.12 9.78
CA PRO A 177 35.19 -0.16 10.88
C PRO A 177 36.27 0.93 10.97
N ARG A 178 37.46 0.67 10.42
CA ARG A 178 38.57 1.66 10.41
C ARG A 178 38.33 2.84 9.46
N ARG A 179 37.32 2.78 8.59
CA ARG A 179 36.95 3.88 7.71
C ARG A 179 35.80 4.67 8.33
N VAL A 180 36.13 5.63 9.22
CA VAL A 180 35.18 6.52 9.87
C VAL A 180 34.24 7.21 8.88
N VAL A 181 34.70 7.43 7.64
CA VAL A 181 33.87 7.95 6.53
C VAL A 181 32.60 7.08 6.28
N GLY A 182 32.61 5.80 6.62
CA GLY A 182 31.43 4.94 6.54
C GLY A 182 30.30 5.30 7.53
N LEU A 183 30.60 6.07 8.58
CA LEU A 183 29.58 6.55 9.52
C LEU A 183 28.81 7.78 9.00
N VAL A 184 29.42 8.57 8.10
CA VAL A 184 28.82 9.80 7.60
C VAL A 184 27.41 9.61 7.05
N PRO A 185 27.12 8.59 6.19
CA PRO A 185 25.75 8.39 5.72
C PRO A 185 24.79 7.97 6.84
N VAL A 186 25.24 7.16 7.80
CA VAL A 186 24.42 6.76 8.95
C VAL A 186 24.05 7.97 9.82
N VAL A 187 25.05 8.81 10.12
CA VAL A 187 24.83 10.05 10.88
C VAL A 187 23.91 10.99 10.10
N ALA A 188 24.12 11.14 8.79
CA ALA A 188 23.26 11.96 7.95
C ALA A 188 21.80 11.49 7.97
N ILE A 189 21.56 10.17 7.86
CA ILE A 189 20.21 9.60 7.96
C ILE A 189 19.60 9.93 9.33
N VAL A 190 20.34 9.72 10.43
CA VAL A 190 19.85 10.02 11.78
C VAL A 190 19.52 11.51 11.94
N LEU A 191 20.38 12.40 11.45
CA LEU A 191 20.13 13.84 11.50
C LEU A 191 18.91 14.25 10.70
N VAL A 192 18.69 13.65 9.51
CA VAL A 192 17.49 13.87 8.70
C VAL A 192 16.25 13.40 9.46
N LEU A 193 16.28 12.20 10.05
CA LEU A 193 15.15 11.68 10.83
C LEU A 193 14.78 12.53 12.03
N LEU A 194 15.80 13.15 12.69
CA LEU A 194 15.57 14.07 13.80
C LEU A 194 15.07 15.46 13.36
N ALA A 195 15.38 15.85 12.12
CA ALA A 195 15.02 17.16 11.58
C ALA A 195 13.65 17.21 10.89
N VAL A 196 13.13 16.07 10.43
CA VAL A 196 11.86 16.00 9.70
C VAL A 196 10.69 15.82 10.67
N PRO A 197 9.83 16.83 10.83
CA PRO A 197 8.65 16.71 11.68
C PRO A 197 7.58 15.84 11.01
N THR A 198 6.75 15.24 11.83
CA THR A 198 5.46 14.65 11.36
C THR A 198 4.54 15.78 10.89
N PRO A 199 3.65 15.52 9.92
CA PRO A 199 2.62 16.47 9.55
C PRO A 199 1.81 16.93 10.76
N PRO A 200 1.47 18.23 10.84
CA PRO A 200 0.63 18.75 11.91
C PRO A 200 -0.75 18.10 11.88
N VAL A 201 -1.35 17.94 13.07
CA VAL A 201 -2.68 17.31 13.22
C VAL A 201 -3.82 18.33 13.35
N ASP A 202 -3.50 19.63 13.39
CA ASP A 202 -4.44 20.74 13.47
C ASP A 202 -5.27 20.88 12.18
N ALA A 203 -6.49 21.38 12.33
CA ALA A 203 -7.36 21.70 11.22
C ALA A 203 -6.95 23.04 10.57
N GLN A 204 -6.95 23.09 9.24
CA GLN A 204 -6.72 24.31 8.46
C GLN A 204 -8.01 24.86 7.84
N ASP A 205 -8.99 23.98 7.58
CA ASP A 205 -10.27 24.30 6.95
C ASP A 205 -11.44 23.72 7.76
N GLY A 206 -11.36 23.87 9.08
CA GLY A 206 -12.36 23.32 9.99
C GLY A 206 -12.24 21.80 10.18
N THR A 207 -13.30 21.23 10.74
CA THR A 207 -13.38 19.80 11.03
C THR A 207 -14.67 19.21 10.47
N ARG A 208 -14.72 17.88 10.30
CA ARG A 208 -15.96 17.13 10.02
C ARG A 208 -16.10 15.98 10.99
N THR A 209 -17.31 15.76 11.45
CA THR A 209 -17.67 14.54 12.17
C THR A 209 -18.02 13.47 11.14
N VAL A 210 -17.23 12.41 11.08
CA VAL A 210 -17.42 11.31 10.12
C VAL A 210 -17.89 10.06 10.86
N ALA A 211 -18.95 9.44 10.34
CA ALA A 211 -19.35 8.11 10.79
C ALA A 211 -18.86 7.05 9.79
N VAL A 212 -18.25 5.99 10.31
CA VAL A 212 -17.83 4.81 9.53
C VAL A 212 -18.72 3.66 9.94
N VAL A 213 -19.42 3.06 8.99
CA VAL A 213 -20.30 1.92 9.22
C VAL A 213 -19.61 0.64 8.77
N GLN A 214 -19.33 -0.25 9.71
CA GLN A 214 -18.86 -1.61 9.44
C GLN A 214 -20.03 -2.58 9.62
N GLY A 215 -20.72 -2.93 8.52
CA GLY A 215 -21.89 -3.79 8.56
C GLY A 215 -21.57 -5.26 8.88
N ASN A 216 -20.30 -5.65 8.81
CA ASN A 216 -19.82 -7.02 8.89
C ASN A 216 -20.19 -7.88 7.67
N ALA A 217 -19.37 -8.87 7.39
CA ALA A 217 -19.55 -9.86 6.32
C ALA A 217 -19.25 -11.26 6.86
N PRO A 218 -19.93 -12.31 6.36
CA PRO A 218 -19.58 -13.67 6.72
C PRO A 218 -18.16 -14.03 6.22
N ASP A 219 -17.42 -14.81 7.00
CA ASP A 219 -16.10 -15.32 6.64
C ASP A 219 -16.25 -16.56 5.75
N ILE A 220 -16.54 -16.33 4.48
CA ILE A 220 -16.85 -17.37 3.50
C ILE A 220 -15.96 -17.35 2.24
N GLY A 221 -14.87 -16.55 2.27
CA GLY A 221 -13.93 -16.46 1.15
C GLY A 221 -14.64 -16.16 -0.18
N LEU A 222 -14.43 -16.98 -1.22
CA LEU A 222 -15.04 -16.80 -2.54
C LEU A 222 -16.58 -16.80 -2.53
N GLY A 223 -17.23 -17.32 -1.49
CA GLY A 223 -18.68 -17.24 -1.33
C GLY A 223 -19.23 -15.80 -1.21
N LEU A 224 -18.37 -14.82 -0.91
CA LEU A 224 -18.75 -13.40 -0.87
C LEU A 224 -19.25 -12.87 -2.22
N PHE A 225 -18.87 -13.45 -3.36
CA PHE A 225 -19.42 -13.06 -4.68
C PHE A 225 -20.95 -13.16 -4.74
N SER A 226 -21.53 -14.06 -3.96
CA SER A 226 -23.01 -14.25 -3.89
C SER A 226 -23.66 -13.54 -2.70
N ALA A 227 -22.89 -12.86 -1.84
CA ALA A 227 -23.37 -12.33 -0.57
C ALA A 227 -23.89 -10.88 -0.64
N GLY A 228 -23.96 -10.23 -1.80
CA GLY A 228 -24.28 -8.81 -1.95
C GLY A 228 -25.55 -8.37 -1.22
N ARG A 229 -26.64 -9.15 -1.23
CA ARG A 229 -27.85 -8.86 -0.46
C ARG A 229 -27.62 -8.86 1.03
N THR A 230 -26.78 -9.76 1.54
CA THR A 230 -26.42 -9.83 2.96
C THR A 230 -25.57 -8.62 3.37
N LEU A 231 -24.58 -8.25 2.57
CA LEU A 231 -23.71 -7.10 2.82
C LEU A 231 -24.52 -5.81 2.88
N ARG A 232 -25.43 -5.60 1.94
CA ARG A 232 -26.36 -4.48 1.93
C ARG A 232 -27.26 -4.48 3.17
N ALA A 233 -27.88 -5.60 3.52
CA ALA A 233 -28.76 -5.72 4.67
C ALA A 233 -28.02 -5.39 5.97
N ASN A 234 -26.80 -5.88 6.14
CA ASN A 234 -25.96 -5.62 7.30
C ASN A 234 -25.59 -4.14 7.43
N SER A 235 -25.21 -3.49 6.31
CA SER A 235 -24.88 -2.07 6.27
C SER A 235 -26.09 -1.20 6.65
N LEU A 236 -27.29 -1.55 6.15
CA LEU A 236 -28.53 -0.88 6.51
C LEU A 236 -28.89 -1.07 7.99
N ALA A 237 -28.74 -2.30 8.52
CA ALA A 237 -29.01 -2.59 9.92
C ALA A 237 -28.11 -1.80 10.86
N GLU A 238 -26.79 -1.76 10.57
CA GLU A 238 -25.83 -1.01 11.38
C GLU A 238 -26.04 0.51 11.24
N THR A 239 -26.45 1.00 10.07
CA THR A 239 -26.86 2.39 9.87
C THR A 239 -28.11 2.75 10.71
N SER A 240 -29.05 1.82 10.87
CA SER A 240 -30.20 2.04 11.76
C SER A 240 -29.76 2.17 13.23
N VAL A 241 -28.80 1.35 13.66
CA VAL A 241 -28.19 1.46 15.01
C VAL A 241 -27.52 2.83 15.18
N LEU A 242 -26.76 3.29 14.17
CA LEU A 242 -26.17 4.63 14.17
C LEU A 242 -27.25 5.71 14.30
N ALA A 243 -28.33 5.63 13.53
CA ALA A 243 -29.43 6.60 13.57
C ALA A 243 -30.08 6.66 14.95
N ASP A 244 -30.27 5.52 15.64
CA ASP A 244 -30.78 5.44 17.00
C ASP A 244 -29.82 6.07 18.02
N ARG A 245 -28.52 5.83 17.89
CA ARG A 245 -27.48 6.44 18.74
C ARG A 245 -27.41 7.96 18.57
N VAL A 246 -27.57 8.47 17.35
CA VAL A 246 -27.63 9.91 17.07
C VAL A 246 -28.89 10.51 17.68
N ARG A 247 -30.04 9.87 17.47
CA ARG A 247 -31.36 10.33 17.97
C ARG A 247 -31.43 10.36 19.50
N SER A 248 -30.82 9.41 20.17
CA SER A 248 -30.70 9.36 21.63
C SER A 248 -29.65 10.32 22.21
N GLY A 249 -28.83 10.94 21.37
CA GLY A 249 -27.71 11.78 21.80
C GLY A 249 -26.49 10.99 22.33
N ALA A 250 -26.47 9.67 22.13
CA ALA A 250 -25.33 8.82 22.54
C ALA A 250 -24.05 9.07 21.72
N VAL A 251 -24.21 9.54 20.49
CA VAL A 251 -23.10 10.01 19.62
C VAL A 251 -23.49 11.32 18.93
N ALA A 252 -22.50 12.12 18.55
CA ALA A 252 -22.73 13.33 17.78
C ALA A 252 -23.32 12.98 16.41
N ARG A 253 -24.19 13.87 15.88
CA ARG A 253 -24.66 13.74 14.51
C ARG A 253 -23.48 13.90 13.57
N PRO A 254 -23.20 12.95 12.67
CA PRO A 254 -22.11 13.09 11.70
C PRO A 254 -22.45 14.14 10.64
N ASP A 255 -21.43 14.69 9.97
CA ASP A 255 -21.56 15.50 8.76
C ASP A 255 -21.69 14.63 7.52
N LEU A 256 -21.09 13.43 7.55
CA LEU A 256 -21.16 12.41 6.49
C LEU A 256 -20.99 11.00 7.06
N VAL A 257 -21.51 10.02 6.32
CA VAL A 257 -21.39 8.59 6.65
C VAL A 257 -20.60 7.89 5.54
N VAL A 258 -19.72 6.94 5.90
CA VAL A 258 -18.94 6.14 4.94
C VAL A 258 -19.31 4.67 5.05
N TRP A 259 -19.72 4.07 3.94
CA TRP A 259 -19.92 2.64 3.78
C TRP A 259 -18.75 1.99 3.06
N PRO A 260 -18.39 0.74 3.40
CA PRO A 260 -17.30 -0.01 2.78
C PRO A 260 -17.50 -0.28 1.29
N GLU A 261 -16.42 -0.70 0.62
CA GLU A 261 -16.44 -1.25 -0.74
C GLU A 261 -17.38 -2.45 -0.86
N SER A 262 -18.10 -2.54 -2.00
CA SER A 262 -19.07 -3.61 -2.31
C SER A 262 -20.23 -3.76 -1.32
N SER A 263 -20.54 -2.71 -0.54
CA SER A 263 -21.69 -2.71 0.38
C SER A 263 -23.04 -2.70 -0.36
N LEU A 264 -23.05 -2.29 -1.62
CA LEU A 264 -24.24 -2.11 -2.43
C LEU A 264 -23.97 -2.56 -3.87
N SER A 265 -24.97 -3.13 -4.54
CA SER A 265 -25.02 -3.25 -5.99
C SER A 265 -26.23 -2.46 -6.47
N THR A 266 -26.03 -1.50 -7.38
CA THR A 266 -27.07 -0.51 -7.73
C THR A 266 -26.80 0.10 -9.10
N ASP A 267 -27.88 0.54 -9.76
CA ASP A 267 -27.89 1.45 -10.91
C ASP A 267 -28.09 2.93 -10.52
N GLY A 268 -28.04 3.22 -9.22
CA GLY A 268 -28.30 4.54 -8.64
C GLY A 268 -29.67 4.66 -7.97
N VAL A 269 -30.45 3.58 -7.93
CA VAL A 269 -31.78 3.55 -7.31
C VAL A 269 -31.83 2.53 -6.20
N ASP A 270 -32.06 2.95 -4.96
CA ASP A 270 -32.29 2.06 -3.82
C ASP A 270 -33.14 2.74 -2.74
N PRO A 271 -34.47 2.49 -2.71
CA PRO A 271 -35.36 3.13 -1.75
C PRO A 271 -35.08 2.83 -0.28
N ALA A 272 -34.35 1.75 0.06
CA ALA A 272 -33.98 1.49 1.44
C ALA A 272 -32.74 2.30 1.85
N VAL A 273 -31.83 2.51 0.93
CA VAL A 273 -30.69 3.43 1.12
C VAL A 273 -31.20 4.87 1.21
N ASP A 274 -32.14 5.29 0.34
CA ASP A 274 -32.77 6.63 0.42
C ASP A 274 -33.33 6.88 1.82
N ARG A 275 -34.13 5.93 2.35
CA ARG A 275 -34.70 6.05 3.70
C ARG A 275 -33.63 6.12 4.79
N ALA A 276 -32.52 5.37 4.66
CA ALA A 276 -31.45 5.38 5.65
C ALA A 276 -30.70 6.72 5.65
N VAL A 277 -30.42 7.27 4.45
CA VAL A 277 -29.80 8.57 4.25
C VAL A 277 -30.69 9.69 4.77
N ASP A 278 -31.99 9.67 4.44
CA ASP A 278 -32.97 10.65 4.88
C ASP A 278 -33.18 10.63 6.41
N ALA A 279 -33.12 9.43 7.03
CA ALA A 279 -33.28 9.29 8.48
C ALA A 279 -32.16 9.95 9.28
N LEU A 280 -30.94 10.00 8.75
CA LEU A 280 -29.81 10.74 9.32
C LEU A 280 -29.75 12.19 8.82
N GLY A 281 -30.29 12.43 7.62
CA GLY A 281 -30.32 13.76 6.96
C GLY A 281 -28.94 14.30 6.61
N VAL A 282 -27.97 13.40 6.31
CA VAL A 282 -26.58 13.72 5.91
C VAL A 282 -26.18 12.87 4.72
N PRO A 283 -25.25 13.35 3.86
CA PRO A 283 -24.81 12.56 2.71
C PRO A 283 -23.97 11.35 3.13
N PHE A 284 -24.07 10.28 2.34
CA PHE A 284 -23.25 9.07 2.47
C PHE A 284 -22.25 8.97 1.33
N LEU A 285 -21.08 8.39 1.62
CA LEU A 285 -20.14 7.87 0.63
C LEU A 285 -20.24 6.34 0.66
N ILE A 286 -20.81 5.76 -0.38
CA ILE A 286 -21.15 4.34 -0.45
C ILE A 286 -20.23 3.62 -1.42
N GLY A 287 -19.45 2.64 -0.93
CA GLY A 287 -18.72 1.72 -1.80
C GLY A 287 -19.68 0.75 -2.47
N ALA A 288 -19.80 0.82 -3.79
CA ALA A 288 -20.80 0.10 -4.56
C ALA A 288 -20.22 -0.57 -5.81
N ASN A 289 -20.81 -1.70 -6.19
CA ASN A 289 -20.75 -2.21 -7.54
C ASN A 289 -21.84 -1.49 -8.33
N TYR A 290 -21.45 -0.52 -9.16
CA TYR A 290 -22.34 0.39 -9.84
C TYR A 290 -22.58 -0.05 -11.29
N GLU A 291 -23.83 -0.29 -11.65
CA GLU A 291 -24.25 -0.65 -13.01
C GLU A 291 -24.33 0.62 -13.86
N ALA A 292 -23.23 0.95 -14.58
CA ALA A 292 -23.09 2.17 -15.37
C ALA A 292 -23.77 2.07 -16.76
N GLY A 293 -24.21 0.88 -17.14
CA GLY A 293 -24.88 0.59 -18.42
C GLY A 293 -25.32 -0.86 -18.48
N ALA A 294 -25.78 -1.31 -19.65
CA ALA A 294 -26.28 -2.69 -19.82
C ALA A 294 -25.20 -3.76 -19.62
N THR A 295 -23.93 -3.43 -19.81
CA THR A 295 -22.79 -4.38 -19.75
C THR A 295 -21.67 -3.88 -18.87
N ASP A 296 -21.71 -2.62 -18.41
CA ASP A 296 -20.60 -1.96 -17.73
C ASP A 296 -20.89 -1.88 -16.22
N THR A 297 -20.05 -2.55 -15.46
CA THR A 297 -20.07 -2.48 -13.99
C THR A 297 -18.80 -1.80 -13.50
N GLU A 298 -18.93 -0.81 -12.65
CA GLU A 298 -17.84 -0.09 -12.00
C GLU A 298 -17.76 -0.47 -10.52
N ASN A 299 -16.56 -0.68 -10.00
CA ASN A 299 -16.33 -0.62 -8.55
C ASN A 299 -16.21 0.86 -8.20
N ALA A 300 -17.16 1.42 -7.46
CA ALA A 300 -17.29 2.86 -7.30
C ALA A 300 -17.55 3.30 -5.86
N VAL A 301 -17.19 4.57 -5.57
CA VAL A 301 -17.70 5.31 -4.41
C VAL A 301 -18.73 6.30 -4.90
N VAL A 302 -19.95 6.17 -4.40
CA VAL A 302 -21.11 7.01 -4.80
C VAL A 302 -21.46 7.96 -3.67
N VAL A 303 -21.61 9.24 -3.97
CA VAL A 303 -22.19 10.23 -3.06
C VAL A 303 -23.70 10.05 -3.09
N TRP A 304 -24.30 9.70 -1.96
CA TRP A 304 -25.74 9.54 -1.82
C TRP A 304 -26.30 10.65 -0.93
N ASN A 305 -27.13 11.51 -1.50
CA ASN A 305 -27.59 12.71 -0.86
C ASN A 305 -29.02 12.58 -0.31
N PRO A 306 -29.31 13.21 0.86
CA PRO A 306 -30.68 13.27 1.38
C PRO A 306 -31.64 13.90 0.36
N GLY A 307 -32.82 13.29 0.19
CA GLY A 307 -33.87 13.74 -0.66
C GLY A 307 -33.64 13.66 -2.18
N THR A 308 -32.40 13.41 -2.64
CA THR A 308 -32.07 13.34 -4.07
C THR A 308 -31.46 12.01 -4.52
N GLY A 309 -31.05 11.15 -3.57
CA GLY A 309 -30.48 9.85 -3.87
C GLY A 309 -29.03 9.91 -4.40
N ALA A 310 -28.67 8.96 -5.29
CA ALA A 310 -27.34 8.85 -5.86
C ALA A 310 -26.97 10.07 -6.70
N GLY A 311 -25.75 10.59 -6.45
CA GLY A 311 -25.15 11.73 -7.14
C GLY A 311 -23.84 11.42 -7.84
N GLU A 312 -22.82 12.25 -7.63
CA GLU A 312 -21.50 12.06 -8.20
C GLU A 312 -20.85 10.76 -7.70
N ARG A 313 -19.98 10.17 -8.53
CA ARG A 313 -19.25 8.97 -8.18
C ARG A 313 -17.82 8.99 -8.69
N TYR A 314 -16.97 8.25 -7.99
CA TYR A 314 -15.61 7.89 -8.40
C TYR A 314 -15.60 6.41 -8.77
N ALA A 315 -15.15 6.05 -9.95
CA ALA A 315 -14.90 4.67 -10.36
C ALA A 315 -13.42 4.31 -10.14
N LYS A 316 -13.19 3.11 -9.60
CA LYS A 316 -11.86 2.56 -9.31
C LYS A 316 -10.99 2.50 -10.56
N GLN A 317 -9.77 3.05 -10.49
CA GLN A 317 -8.82 3.10 -11.61
C GLN A 317 -7.96 1.84 -11.67
N GLU A 318 -7.42 1.43 -10.51
CA GLU A 318 -6.50 0.30 -10.38
C GLU A 318 -7.25 -0.97 -9.94
N LEU A 319 -7.72 -1.71 -10.93
CA LEU A 319 -8.49 -2.93 -10.71
C LEU A 319 -7.59 -4.08 -10.26
N VAL A 320 -8.09 -4.90 -9.33
CA VAL A 320 -7.38 -6.09 -8.84
C VAL A 320 -7.29 -7.15 -9.95
N PRO A 321 -6.08 -7.52 -10.38
CA PRO A 321 -5.91 -8.59 -11.37
C PRO A 321 -6.54 -9.91 -10.87
N PHE A 322 -7.25 -10.61 -11.74
CA PHE A 322 -8.01 -11.85 -11.50
C PHE A 322 -9.22 -11.70 -10.57
N GLY A 323 -9.36 -10.63 -9.80
CA GLY A 323 -10.52 -10.39 -8.95
C GLY A 323 -11.55 -9.47 -9.59
N GLU A 324 -11.09 -8.41 -10.26
CA GLU A 324 -11.95 -7.40 -10.89
C GLU A 324 -11.72 -7.29 -12.40
N ARG A 325 -10.58 -7.73 -12.88
CA ARG A 325 -10.25 -7.79 -14.31
C ARG A 325 -9.39 -9.01 -14.59
N ILE A 326 -9.77 -9.77 -15.58
CA ILE A 326 -8.99 -10.95 -16.02
C ILE A 326 -7.93 -10.52 -17.04
N PRO A 327 -6.66 -10.47 -16.66
CA PRO A 327 -5.61 -10.08 -17.58
C PRO A 327 -5.37 -11.18 -18.62
N LEU A 328 -5.04 -10.77 -19.87
CA LEU A 328 -4.77 -11.70 -20.96
C LEU A 328 -5.84 -12.81 -21.09
N ARG A 329 -7.11 -12.43 -21.00
CA ARG A 329 -8.27 -13.36 -20.96
C ARG A 329 -8.19 -14.48 -22.01
N ALA A 330 -7.69 -14.17 -23.23
CA ALA A 330 -7.51 -15.15 -24.30
C ALA A 330 -6.61 -16.35 -23.91
N VAL A 331 -5.72 -16.16 -22.94
CA VAL A 331 -4.81 -17.21 -22.45
C VAL A 331 -5.28 -17.73 -21.09
N THR A 332 -5.61 -16.83 -20.18
CA THR A 332 -5.94 -17.16 -18.79
C THR A 332 -7.25 -17.93 -18.66
N GLN A 333 -8.16 -17.82 -19.64
CA GLN A 333 -9.41 -18.60 -19.68
C GLN A 333 -9.17 -20.12 -19.61
N TYR A 334 -8.01 -20.59 -19.99
CA TYR A 334 -7.65 -22.01 -19.91
C TYR A 334 -6.99 -22.39 -18.58
N LEU A 335 -6.66 -21.40 -17.75
CA LEU A 335 -5.86 -21.57 -16.53
C LEU A 335 -6.67 -21.35 -15.24
N THR A 336 -7.81 -20.67 -15.32
CA THR A 336 -8.60 -20.32 -14.14
C THR A 336 -10.09 -20.28 -14.42
N PRO A 337 -10.95 -20.79 -13.52
CA PRO A 337 -12.40 -20.66 -13.60
C PRO A 337 -12.90 -19.23 -13.33
N PHE A 338 -12.07 -18.31 -12.80
CA PHE A 338 -12.43 -16.91 -12.58
C PHE A 338 -12.81 -16.15 -13.84
N VAL A 339 -12.52 -16.69 -15.01
CA VAL A 339 -12.92 -16.13 -16.31
C VAL A 339 -14.45 -15.99 -16.45
N ALA A 340 -15.22 -16.73 -15.66
CA ALA A 340 -16.68 -16.59 -15.63
C ALA A 340 -17.14 -15.26 -14.97
N LEU A 341 -16.26 -14.55 -14.24
CA LEU A 341 -16.56 -13.24 -13.68
C LEU A 341 -16.55 -12.19 -14.78
N ALA A 342 -17.50 -11.26 -14.73
CA ALA A 342 -17.48 -10.07 -15.58
C ALA A 342 -16.32 -9.17 -15.16
N ASP A 343 -15.65 -8.56 -16.13
CA ASP A 343 -14.64 -7.53 -15.84
C ASP A 343 -15.35 -6.24 -15.41
N PHE A 344 -14.81 -5.60 -14.37
CA PHE A 344 -15.18 -4.23 -14.05
C PHE A 344 -14.56 -3.24 -15.05
N THR A 345 -15.28 -2.15 -15.31
CA THR A 345 -14.79 -1.04 -16.13
C THR A 345 -13.94 -0.11 -15.27
N PRO A 346 -12.66 0.15 -15.61
CA PRO A 346 -11.82 1.04 -14.84
C PRO A 346 -12.20 2.51 -15.03
N GLY A 347 -12.14 3.28 -13.94
CA GLY A 347 -12.25 4.73 -13.98
C GLY A 347 -11.01 5.40 -14.57
N THR A 348 -11.14 6.67 -14.97
CA THR A 348 -10.05 7.47 -15.56
C THR A 348 -9.88 8.83 -14.88
N ALA A 349 -10.83 9.24 -14.03
CA ALA A 349 -10.81 10.53 -13.35
C ALA A 349 -10.17 10.43 -11.96
N PRO A 350 -9.49 11.48 -11.46
CA PRO A 350 -9.01 11.53 -10.08
C PRO A 350 -10.15 11.31 -9.07
N GLY A 351 -9.82 10.64 -7.97
CA GLY A 351 -10.77 10.29 -6.93
C GLY A 351 -11.09 11.47 -6.01
N VAL A 352 -11.78 12.50 -6.52
CA VAL A 352 -12.24 13.65 -5.72
C VAL A 352 -13.75 13.78 -5.78
N LEU A 353 -14.39 13.74 -4.61
CA LEU A 353 -15.85 13.87 -4.49
C LEU A 353 -16.22 15.04 -3.59
N PRO A 354 -17.11 15.95 -4.05
CA PRO A 354 -17.69 16.99 -3.19
C PRO A 354 -18.74 16.34 -2.28
N VAL A 355 -18.59 16.49 -0.97
CA VAL A 355 -19.54 15.96 0.01
C VAL A 355 -19.52 16.76 1.29
N ALA A 356 -20.67 17.02 1.90
CA ALA A 356 -20.80 17.73 3.20
C ALA A 356 -20.04 19.08 3.22
N GLY A 357 -20.01 19.81 2.12
CA GLY A 357 -19.31 21.10 2.01
C GLY A 357 -17.79 21.00 2.04
N THR A 358 -17.22 19.83 1.75
CA THR A 358 -15.78 19.61 1.61
C THR A 358 -15.47 18.77 0.36
N ARG A 359 -14.20 18.60 0.03
CA ARG A 359 -13.73 17.72 -1.03
C ARG A 359 -12.97 16.56 -0.42
N VAL A 360 -13.38 15.36 -0.74
CA VAL A 360 -12.79 14.12 -0.24
C VAL A 360 -11.94 13.48 -1.34
N ALA A 361 -10.67 13.17 -1.06
CA ALA A 361 -9.87 12.31 -1.91
C ALA A 361 -10.16 10.84 -1.56
N THR A 362 -10.52 10.02 -2.53
CA THR A 362 -10.87 8.62 -2.30
C THR A 362 -9.98 7.67 -3.10
N ALA A 363 -9.69 6.52 -2.49
CA ALA A 363 -9.08 5.37 -3.13
C ALA A 363 -9.79 4.11 -2.64
N ILE A 364 -10.10 3.19 -3.53
CA ILE A 364 -10.85 1.99 -3.20
C ILE A 364 -9.88 0.83 -2.94
N CYS A 365 -9.81 0.35 -1.67
CA CYS A 365 -9.13 -0.89 -1.30
C CYS A 365 -7.67 -0.95 -1.82
N TYR A 366 -7.38 -1.83 -2.76
CA TYR A 366 -6.07 -2.07 -3.38
C TYR A 366 -5.38 -0.79 -3.90
N GLU A 367 -6.14 0.21 -4.31
CA GLU A 367 -5.60 1.49 -4.80
C GLU A 367 -4.75 2.23 -3.77
N THR A 368 -4.96 1.97 -2.48
CA THR A 368 -4.15 2.57 -1.41
C THR A 368 -2.66 2.21 -1.51
N ALA A 369 -2.33 1.10 -2.16
CA ALA A 369 -0.95 0.69 -2.41
C ALA A 369 -0.25 1.55 -3.47
N TYR A 370 -1.00 2.19 -4.38
CA TYR A 370 -0.49 3.01 -5.47
C TYR A 370 -0.27 4.46 -5.02
N ASP A 371 0.83 5.05 -5.48
CA ASP A 371 1.20 6.41 -5.06
C ASP A 371 0.35 7.50 -5.76
N HIS A 372 -0.09 7.27 -7.00
CA HIS A 372 -0.75 8.30 -7.79
C HIS A 372 -2.21 8.54 -7.40
N VAL A 373 -2.97 7.52 -7.02
CA VAL A 373 -4.42 7.64 -6.83
C VAL A 373 -4.79 8.70 -5.79
N LEU A 374 -4.29 8.54 -4.55
CA LEU A 374 -4.56 9.53 -3.50
C LEU A 374 -3.80 10.84 -3.71
N ARG A 375 -2.58 10.79 -4.28
CA ARG A 375 -1.82 12.00 -4.60
C ARG A 375 -2.61 12.91 -5.55
N ASP A 376 -3.13 12.36 -6.64
CA ASP A 376 -3.84 13.12 -7.66
C ASP A 376 -5.17 13.65 -7.07
N GLY A 377 -5.88 12.84 -6.26
CA GLY A 377 -7.07 13.29 -5.53
C GLY A 377 -6.80 14.44 -4.54
N VAL A 378 -5.69 14.39 -3.81
CA VAL A 378 -5.31 15.50 -2.89
C VAL A 378 -4.82 16.72 -3.66
N ALA A 379 -4.09 16.54 -4.75
CA ALA A 379 -3.66 17.64 -5.62
C ALA A 379 -4.85 18.39 -6.23
N ASP A 380 -5.95 17.67 -6.53
CA ASP A 380 -7.22 18.23 -7.00
C ASP A 380 -8.09 18.82 -5.87
N GLY A 381 -7.54 18.98 -4.67
CA GLY A 381 -8.15 19.69 -3.56
C GLY A 381 -8.82 18.81 -2.51
N GLY A 382 -8.58 17.52 -2.48
CA GLY A 382 -9.02 16.63 -1.40
C GLY A 382 -8.44 17.05 -0.05
N SER A 383 -9.29 17.35 0.93
CA SER A 383 -8.91 17.80 2.28
C SER A 383 -8.99 16.68 3.33
N LEU A 384 -9.57 15.55 2.97
CA LEU A 384 -9.76 14.34 3.76
C LEU A 384 -9.56 13.12 2.84
N LEU A 385 -8.93 12.05 3.33
CA LEU A 385 -8.85 10.77 2.62
C LEU A 385 -9.98 9.85 3.08
N VAL A 386 -10.69 9.23 2.13
CA VAL A 386 -11.68 8.18 2.40
C VAL A 386 -11.33 6.94 1.62
N ILE A 387 -11.20 5.80 2.32
CA ILE A 387 -10.69 4.54 1.79
C ILE A 387 -11.69 3.42 2.10
N PRO A 388 -12.75 3.29 1.29
CA PRO A 388 -13.63 2.13 1.38
C PRO A 388 -12.89 0.86 0.94
N THR A 389 -13.06 -0.23 1.69
CA THR A 389 -12.33 -1.47 1.41
C THR A 389 -13.14 -2.71 1.74
N ASN A 390 -12.90 -3.80 1.00
CA ASN A 390 -13.47 -5.10 1.24
C ASN A 390 -12.39 -6.12 1.65
N ASN A 391 -11.97 -6.06 2.89
CA ASN A 391 -11.00 -6.99 3.46
C ASN A 391 -11.62 -8.34 3.88
N ALA A 392 -12.95 -8.52 3.76
CA ALA A 392 -13.65 -9.75 4.13
C ALA A 392 -13.21 -10.99 3.32
N TRP A 393 -12.70 -10.78 2.11
CA TRP A 393 -12.15 -11.84 1.26
C TRP A 393 -11.00 -12.62 1.89
N TYR A 394 -10.20 -11.95 2.73
CA TYR A 394 -8.88 -12.41 3.18
C TYR A 394 -8.90 -12.97 4.61
N GLY A 395 -10.08 -13.18 5.17
CA GLY A 395 -10.23 -13.76 6.51
C GLY A 395 -9.61 -12.90 7.61
N ARG A 396 -9.22 -13.55 8.71
CA ARG A 396 -8.59 -12.90 9.87
C ARG A 396 -7.07 -12.78 9.74
N GLY A 397 -6.53 -12.96 8.53
CA GLY A 397 -5.12 -12.93 8.24
C GLY A 397 -4.48 -11.53 8.33
N GLU A 398 -3.23 -11.44 7.89
CA GLU A 398 -2.41 -10.23 8.01
C GLU A 398 -2.78 -9.12 7.02
N MET A 399 -3.50 -9.45 5.94
CA MET A 399 -3.81 -8.52 4.84
C MET A 399 -4.46 -7.22 5.35
N THR A 400 -5.46 -7.33 6.21
CA THR A 400 -6.16 -6.17 6.80
C THR A 400 -5.21 -5.20 7.50
N TRP A 401 -4.22 -5.73 8.22
CA TRP A 401 -3.24 -4.91 8.93
C TRP A 401 -2.22 -4.28 8.00
N GLN A 402 -1.79 -5.01 6.96
CA GLN A 402 -0.92 -4.48 5.91
C GLN A 402 -1.62 -3.35 5.16
N HIS A 403 -2.90 -3.49 4.86
CA HIS A 403 -3.70 -2.45 4.20
C HIS A 403 -3.89 -1.21 5.10
N LEU A 404 -4.15 -1.40 6.40
CA LEU A 404 -4.22 -0.30 7.36
C LEU A 404 -2.89 0.47 7.46
N ALA A 405 -1.76 -0.24 7.39
CA ALA A 405 -0.44 0.41 7.35
C ALA A 405 -0.25 1.27 6.10
N MET A 406 -0.70 0.81 4.94
CA MET A 406 -0.69 1.63 3.72
C MET A 406 -1.49 2.90 3.93
N SER A 407 -2.72 2.80 4.48
CA SER A 407 -3.58 3.94 4.76
C SER A 407 -2.93 4.93 5.74
N ARG A 408 -2.23 4.45 6.76
CA ARG A 408 -1.47 5.28 7.72
C ARG A 408 -0.33 6.03 7.03
N LEU A 409 0.42 5.36 6.16
CA LEU A 409 1.47 6.01 5.38
C LEU A 409 0.89 7.09 4.46
N ARG A 410 -0.23 6.82 3.79
CA ARG A 410 -0.91 7.80 2.93
C ARG A 410 -1.39 9.03 3.70
N ALA A 411 -1.88 8.85 4.92
CA ALA A 411 -2.24 9.97 5.79
C ALA A 411 -1.04 10.92 6.02
N VAL A 412 0.13 10.37 6.33
CA VAL A 412 1.38 11.13 6.53
C VAL A 412 1.87 11.72 5.21
N GLU A 413 1.89 10.94 4.14
CA GLU A 413 2.37 11.35 2.81
C GLU A 413 1.66 12.59 2.32
N HIS A 414 0.36 12.66 2.52
CA HIS A 414 -0.45 13.78 2.04
C HIS A 414 -0.79 14.81 3.13
N GLY A 415 -0.41 14.57 4.39
CA GLY A 415 -0.73 15.43 5.52
C GLY A 415 -2.25 15.59 5.72
N ARG A 416 -3.00 14.51 5.56
CA ARG A 416 -4.47 14.44 5.64
C ARG A 416 -4.91 13.43 6.69
N ALA A 417 -6.03 13.70 7.36
CA ALA A 417 -6.73 12.64 8.06
C ALA A 417 -7.21 11.59 7.06
N ALA A 418 -7.27 10.33 7.47
CA ALA A 418 -7.79 9.25 6.64
C ALA A 418 -8.86 8.45 7.39
N VAL A 419 -9.91 8.10 6.66
CA VAL A 419 -11.04 7.30 7.12
C VAL A 419 -11.06 6.01 6.31
N VAL A 420 -10.81 4.89 6.96
CA VAL A 420 -10.86 3.56 6.36
C VAL A 420 -12.19 2.92 6.74
N ALA A 421 -13.00 2.56 5.76
CA ALA A 421 -14.26 1.85 5.97
C ALA A 421 -14.14 0.43 5.41
N ALA A 422 -14.11 -0.57 6.29
CA ALA A 422 -13.99 -1.98 5.94
C ALA A 422 -15.29 -2.73 6.20
N LEU A 423 -15.60 -3.75 5.37
CA LEU A 423 -16.80 -4.59 5.59
C LEU A 423 -16.71 -5.40 6.89
N SER A 424 -15.58 -6.03 7.16
CA SER A 424 -15.33 -6.83 8.37
C SER A 424 -13.84 -6.80 8.77
N GLY A 425 -13.05 -5.96 8.12
CA GLY A 425 -11.65 -5.71 8.44
C GLY A 425 -11.50 -4.72 9.60
N ALA A 426 -10.37 -4.02 9.65
CA ALA A 426 -10.15 -2.94 10.60
C ALA A 426 -10.57 -1.61 9.97
N SER A 427 -11.83 -1.21 10.18
CA SER A 427 -12.21 0.19 9.94
C SER A 427 -11.46 1.09 10.92
N ALA A 428 -11.01 2.26 10.47
CA ALA A 428 -10.18 3.12 11.30
C ALA A 428 -10.32 4.59 10.93
N VAL A 429 -10.09 5.46 11.91
CA VAL A 429 -9.87 6.89 11.74
C VAL A 429 -8.42 7.21 12.08
N ILE A 430 -7.72 7.85 11.18
CA ILE A 430 -6.28 8.08 11.22
C ILE A 430 -6.03 9.59 11.13
N ARG A 431 -5.14 10.11 11.99
CA ARG A 431 -4.70 11.52 11.94
C ARG A 431 -3.68 11.76 10.82
N PRO A 432 -3.43 13.02 10.45
CA PRO A 432 -2.41 13.38 9.46
C PRO A 432 -0.98 12.91 9.80
N ASP A 433 -0.67 12.67 11.06
CA ASP A 433 0.61 12.11 11.53
C ASP A 433 0.69 10.58 11.45
N GLY A 434 -0.36 9.91 10.95
CA GLY A 434 -0.46 8.46 10.83
C GLY A 434 -0.91 7.74 12.11
N SER A 435 -1.21 8.45 13.20
CA SER A 435 -1.73 7.86 14.43
C SER A 435 -3.20 7.44 14.26
N VAL A 436 -3.56 6.25 14.79
CA VAL A 436 -4.93 5.73 14.75
C VAL A 436 -5.70 6.24 15.95
N VAL A 437 -6.80 6.99 15.70
CA VAL A 437 -7.68 7.56 16.74
C VAL A 437 -8.64 6.50 17.26
N ALA A 438 -9.32 5.83 16.34
CA ALA A 438 -10.33 4.81 16.62
C ALA A 438 -10.23 3.67 15.61
N ARG A 439 -10.60 2.47 16.01
CA ARG A 439 -10.57 1.29 15.17
C ARG A 439 -11.61 0.27 15.63
N THR A 440 -12.28 -0.39 14.67
CA THR A 440 -13.20 -1.50 14.94
C THR A 440 -12.46 -2.82 15.19
N GLY A 441 -13.19 -3.81 15.70
CA GLY A 441 -12.79 -5.21 15.71
C GLY A 441 -12.91 -5.87 14.33
N LEU A 442 -12.23 -7.01 14.14
CA LEU A 442 -12.38 -7.81 12.92
C LEU A 442 -13.65 -8.69 13.02
N TYR A 443 -14.40 -8.77 11.92
CA TYR A 443 -15.63 -9.57 11.81
C TYR A 443 -16.65 -9.25 12.92
N THR A 444 -16.85 -7.95 13.15
CA THR A 444 -17.87 -7.40 14.05
C THR A 444 -18.67 -6.34 13.30
N ALA A 445 -19.96 -6.24 13.56
CA ALA A 445 -20.73 -5.04 13.21
C ALA A 445 -20.36 -3.94 14.21
N ASP A 446 -20.02 -2.75 13.72
CA ASP A 446 -19.59 -1.62 14.56
C ASP A 446 -19.67 -0.30 13.81
N THR A 447 -19.74 0.79 14.54
CA THR A 447 -19.76 2.14 13.99
C THR A 447 -18.80 3.05 14.74
N LEU A 448 -17.87 3.66 14.03
CA LEU A 448 -17.02 4.74 14.56
C LEU A 448 -17.65 6.09 14.23
N VAL A 449 -17.63 7.01 15.19
CA VAL A 449 -18.05 8.42 14.99
C VAL A 449 -16.97 9.30 15.56
N GLU A 450 -16.21 9.96 14.68
CA GLU A 450 -15.01 10.72 15.07
C GLU A 450 -14.94 12.06 14.35
N GLN A 451 -14.40 13.06 15.03
CA GLN A 451 -14.12 14.36 14.44
C GLN A 451 -12.72 14.33 13.79
N VAL A 452 -12.65 14.67 12.51
CA VAL A 452 -11.41 14.70 11.72
C VAL A 452 -11.06 16.10 11.26
N PRO A 453 -9.79 16.51 11.29
CA PRO A 453 -9.35 17.80 10.76
C PRO A 453 -9.37 17.78 9.23
N LEU A 454 -9.83 18.86 8.62
CA LEU A 454 -9.67 19.14 7.21
C LEU A 454 -8.40 19.96 6.99
N ARG A 455 -7.59 19.54 6.01
CA ARG A 455 -6.34 20.22 5.68
C ARG A 455 -6.23 20.45 4.19
N THR A 456 -5.67 21.61 3.81
CA THR A 456 -5.57 22.04 2.40
C THR A 456 -4.12 22.21 1.95
N GLU A 457 -3.18 22.47 2.87
CA GLU A 457 -1.76 22.60 2.54
C GLU A 457 -1.20 21.31 1.96
N LEU A 458 -0.55 21.40 0.80
CA LEU A 458 0.04 20.25 0.12
C LEU A 458 1.44 19.96 0.68
N THR A 459 1.70 18.72 1.03
CA THR A 459 3.05 18.22 1.35
C THR A 459 3.97 18.29 0.12
N PHE A 460 5.29 18.20 0.35
CA PHE A 460 6.23 18.11 -0.77
C PHE A 460 5.98 16.84 -1.59
N ALA A 461 5.67 15.71 -0.94
CA ALA A 461 5.33 14.45 -1.61
C ALA A 461 4.10 14.58 -2.51
N THR A 462 3.07 15.32 -2.10
CA THR A 462 1.90 15.54 -2.95
C THR A 462 2.25 16.39 -4.17
N ARG A 463 3.04 17.46 -3.99
CA ARG A 463 3.39 18.38 -5.09
C ARG A 463 4.35 17.78 -6.11
N TRP A 464 5.35 17.04 -5.65
CA TRP A 464 6.51 16.64 -6.44
C TRP A 464 6.78 15.14 -6.43
N GLY A 465 5.97 14.34 -5.72
CA GLY A 465 6.25 12.94 -5.43
C GLY A 465 6.47 12.07 -6.67
N ALA A 466 5.73 12.31 -7.76
CA ALA A 466 5.91 11.59 -9.02
C ALA A 466 7.31 11.81 -9.61
N TRP A 467 7.75 13.09 -9.70
CA TRP A 467 9.08 13.43 -10.21
C TRP A 467 10.19 12.93 -9.29
N PHE A 468 9.94 12.99 -7.98
CA PHE A 468 10.89 12.52 -6.99
C PHE A 468 11.10 11.01 -7.08
N GLU A 469 10.02 10.26 -7.18
CA GLU A 469 10.05 8.80 -7.36
C GLU A 469 10.81 8.40 -8.63
N HIS A 470 10.49 9.03 -9.78
CA HIS A 470 11.18 8.78 -11.04
C HIS A 470 12.66 9.18 -10.96
N GLY A 471 12.98 10.28 -10.29
CA GLY A 471 14.34 10.74 -10.05
C GLY A 471 15.17 9.75 -9.24
N LEU A 472 14.61 9.20 -8.15
CA LEU A 472 15.28 8.17 -7.34
C LEU A 472 15.54 6.90 -8.15
N ALA A 473 14.55 6.41 -8.90
CA ALA A 473 14.70 5.23 -9.75
C ALA A 473 15.74 5.44 -10.85
N LEU A 474 15.70 6.58 -11.53
CA LEU A 474 16.67 6.94 -12.57
C LEU A 474 18.09 7.04 -12.00
N ALA A 475 18.27 7.67 -10.84
CA ALA A 475 19.57 7.76 -10.18
C ALA A 475 20.13 6.36 -9.86
N GLY A 476 19.29 5.44 -9.40
CA GLY A 476 19.66 4.05 -9.16
C GLY A 476 20.08 3.30 -10.43
N LEU A 477 19.34 3.46 -11.51
CA LEU A 477 19.66 2.87 -12.82
C LEU A 477 20.96 3.44 -13.39
N LEU A 478 21.16 4.77 -13.32
CA LEU A 478 22.38 5.43 -13.77
C LEU A 478 23.60 4.97 -12.95
N ALA A 479 23.44 4.79 -11.63
CA ALA A 479 24.48 4.25 -10.76
C ALA A 479 24.88 2.83 -11.19
N ALA A 480 23.90 1.96 -11.45
CA ALA A 480 24.16 0.61 -11.94
C ALA A 480 24.86 0.62 -13.32
N ALA A 481 24.43 1.48 -14.24
CA ALA A 481 25.05 1.65 -15.56
C ALA A 481 26.51 2.15 -15.46
N ALA A 482 26.77 3.15 -14.61
CA ALA A 482 28.12 3.66 -14.35
C ALA A 482 29.04 2.56 -13.78
N GLY A 483 28.55 1.79 -12.80
CA GLY A 483 29.28 0.66 -12.25
C GLY A 483 29.58 -0.46 -13.26
N TYR A 484 28.65 -0.70 -14.20
CA TYR A 484 28.86 -1.63 -15.32
C TYR A 484 29.96 -1.12 -16.27
N LEU A 485 29.96 0.16 -16.63
CA LEU A 485 30.99 0.76 -17.51
C LEU A 485 32.40 0.71 -16.88
N LEU A 486 32.48 1.00 -15.57
CA LEU A 486 33.75 0.86 -14.84
C LEU A 486 34.27 -0.57 -14.90
N ARG A 487 33.40 -1.55 -14.71
CA ARG A 487 33.74 -2.97 -14.81
C ARG A 487 34.29 -3.33 -16.21
N ARG A 488 33.65 -2.86 -17.26
CA ARG A 488 34.13 -3.13 -18.64
C ARG A 488 35.52 -2.55 -18.90
N ARG A 489 35.77 -1.31 -18.42
CA ARG A 489 37.10 -0.66 -18.56
C ARG A 489 38.21 -1.43 -17.80
N GLU A 490 37.91 -1.97 -16.61
CA GLU A 490 38.88 -2.80 -15.86
C GLU A 490 39.25 -4.06 -16.64
N LEU A 491 38.24 -4.74 -17.20
CA LEU A 491 38.45 -5.98 -17.96
C LEU A 491 39.23 -5.72 -19.28
N SER A 492 38.99 -4.61 -20.00
CA SER A 492 39.74 -4.29 -21.19
C SER A 492 41.20 -3.95 -20.90
N ARG A 493 41.50 -3.28 -19.78
CA ARG A 493 42.87 -2.97 -19.38
C ARG A 493 43.67 -4.23 -18.99
N THR A 494 43.02 -5.21 -18.41
CA THR A 494 43.68 -6.50 -18.06
C THR A 494 43.91 -7.40 -19.27
N SER A 495 43.13 -7.23 -20.37
CA SER A 495 43.31 -7.99 -21.62
C SER A 495 44.33 -7.37 -22.59
N THR A 496 44.64 -6.09 -22.44
CA THR A 496 45.63 -5.39 -23.28
C THR A 496 47.03 -5.31 -22.64
N GLY A 497 47.16 -5.72 -21.38
CA GLY A 497 48.44 -5.77 -20.64
C GLY A 497 49.05 -7.19 -20.49
N ALA A 498 48.45 -8.19 -21.13
CA ALA A 498 48.96 -9.57 -21.24
C ALA A 498 49.32 -9.82 -22.72
#